data_74fe8bf0d848787c5d2eda50ffa4c9e0
#
_entry.id   74fe8bf0d848787c5d2eda50ffa4c9e0
#
_cell.length_a   1.000
_cell.length_b   1.000
_cell.length_c   1.000
_cell.angle_alpha   90.00
_cell.angle_beta   90.00
_cell.angle_gamma   90.00
#
_symmetry.space_group_name_H-M   'P 1'
#
loop_
_entity.id
_entity.type
_entity.pdbx_description
1 polymer ?
#
loop_
_entity_poly.entity_id
_entity_poly.type
_entity_poly.pdbx_seq_one_letter_code
_entity_poly.pdbx_strand_id
1 'polypeptide(L)'
;MVMKRMPPRDRPREKLSRVGAGSLGDNELLAIVLGEGSREQNALELATQVLDDVGGLGGLSRAAGDQLRRRRGVGTTKAARIMAAVELGRRTLAEWAHVGRPQMASPREAAAYLVPLYGSRRVEQCGIVLLDTRYRLLQTVLLSVGVLDRTCTHPREVFREAMAGGAAAIIMFHNHPSGDPLPSGDDLMMTRRIYEAGELMGVTLIDHLVLAESRYYSFRENCVPGMPPGFSGRAVGMNSHGESHANGHTYGPSHGTAKRDAKGSAGAAVNGKGDGFGWLSGYGLGRGPGVRVFTAKG
;
A
#
# COMPACT_ATOMS: atom_id res chain seq x y z
N MET A 1 26.84 -31.66 13.95
CA MET A 1 28.01 -32.45 13.50
C MET A 1 28.33 -32.32 11.99
N VAL A 2 27.35 -32.03 11.12
CA VAL A 2 27.51 -31.99 9.64
C VAL A 2 28.37 -30.81 9.16
N MET A 3 28.36 -29.64 9.79
CA MET A 3 29.19 -28.50 9.34
C MET A 3 30.71 -28.78 9.39
N LYS A 4 31.19 -29.65 10.28
CA LYS A 4 32.60 -30.07 10.28
C LYS A 4 32.94 -30.99 9.11
N ARG A 5 31.98 -31.64 8.49
CA ARG A 5 32.13 -32.51 7.29
C ARG A 5 31.96 -31.76 5.97
N MET A 6 31.40 -30.52 5.99
CA MET A 6 31.29 -29.69 4.79
C MET A 6 32.64 -29.09 4.44
N PRO A 7 33.04 -29.17 3.17
CA PRO A 7 34.30 -28.52 2.72
C PRO A 7 34.31 -27.05 3.16
N PRO A 8 35.40 -26.52 3.68
CA PRO A 8 35.48 -25.15 4.16
C PRO A 8 34.88 -24.13 3.17
N ARG A 9 35.20 -24.28 1.88
CA ARG A 9 34.76 -23.40 0.79
C ARG A 9 33.21 -23.34 0.62
N ASP A 10 32.49 -24.37 1.04
CA ASP A 10 31.05 -24.50 0.88
C ASP A 10 30.27 -24.09 2.15
N ARG A 11 30.96 -23.73 3.22
CA ARG A 11 30.32 -23.20 4.43
C ARG A 11 29.72 -21.83 4.13
N PRO A 12 28.55 -21.50 4.69
CA PRO A 12 27.80 -20.29 4.34
C PRO A 12 28.63 -18.99 4.42
N ARG A 13 29.48 -18.83 5.43
CA ARG A 13 30.33 -17.63 5.59
C ARG A 13 31.41 -17.51 4.52
N GLU A 14 32.10 -18.60 4.25
CA GLU A 14 33.12 -18.68 3.23
C GLU A 14 32.53 -18.56 1.82
N LYS A 15 31.36 -19.16 1.61
CA LYS A 15 30.60 -19.02 0.37
C LYS A 15 30.14 -17.56 0.17
N LEU A 16 29.63 -16.89 1.21
CA LEU A 16 29.26 -15.46 1.17
C LEU A 16 30.46 -14.60 0.73
N SER A 17 31.63 -14.80 1.34
CA SER A 17 32.83 -14.02 1.00
C SER A 17 33.32 -14.27 -0.42
N ARG A 18 33.12 -15.47 -0.96
CA ARG A 18 33.60 -15.87 -2.28
C ARG A 18 32.70 -15.45 -3.43
N VAL A 19 31.37 -15.62 -3.28
CA VAL A 19 30.42 -15.47 -4.38
C VAL A 19 29.33 -14.42 -4.11
N GLY A 20 29.35 -13.77 -2.97
CA GLY A 20 28.37 -12.75 -2.58
C GLY A 20 27.03 -13.33 -2.10
N ALA A 21 26.21 -12.47 -1.50
CA ALA A 21 24.96 -12.86 -0.86
C ALA A 21 23.90 -13.38 -1.84
N GLY A 22 23.88 -12.86 -3.06
CA GLY A 22 22.87 -13.26 -4.07
C GLY A 22 22.97 -14.72 -4.55
N SER A 23 24.09 -15.39 -4.25
CA SER A 23 24.32 -16.80 -4.60
C SER A 23 24.04 -17.77 -3.46
N LEU A 24 23.60 -17.27 -2.29
CA LEU A 24 23.27 -18.08 -1.14
C LEU A 24 21.76 -18.35 -1.11
N GLY A 25 21.39 -19.56 -0.64
CA GLY A 25 20.01 -19.87 -0.33
C GLY A 25 19.54 -19.20 0.97
N ASP A 26 18.23 -19.10 1.16
CA ASP A 26 17.62 -18.46 2.35
C ASP A 26 18.09 -19.09 3.66
N ASN A 27 18.23 -20.40 3.69
CA ASN A 27 18.73 -21.14 4.84
C ASN A 27 20.21 -20.87 5.12
N GLU A 28 21.03 -20.64 4.10
CA GLU A 28 22.45 -20.28 4.24
C GLU A 28 22.57 -18.86 4.81
N LEU A 29 21.79 -17.91 4.30
CA LEU A 29 21.73 -16.54 4.83
C LEU A 29 21.25 -16.53 6.29
N LEU A 30 20.19 -17.27 6.60
CA LEU A 30 19.70 -17.36 7.96
C LEU A 30 20.70 -18.06 8.91
N ALA A 31 21.43 -19.06 8.43
CA ALA A 31 22.50 -19.71 9.19
C ALA A 31 23.62 -18.74 9.58
N ILE A 32 23.96 -17.78 8.69
CA ILE A 32 24.93 -16.73 8.98
C ILE A 32 24.39 -15.79 10.07
N VAL A 33 23.13 -15.39 10.01
CA VAL A 33 22.46 -14.55 11.03
C VAL A 33 22.43 -15.24 12.40
N LEU A 34 22.09 -16.54 12.44
CA LEU A 34 22.10 -17.33 13.66
C LEU A 34 23.51 -17.43 14.27
N GLY A 35 24.51 -17.50 13.41
CA GLY A 35 25.93 -17.58 13.79
C GLY A 35 26.39 -18.98 14.19
N GLU A 36 25.61 -19.68 14.99
CA GLU A 36 25.90 -21.03 15.52
C GLU A 36 24.64 -21.89 15.59
N GLY A 37 24.81 -23.18 15.57
CA GLY A 37 23.72 -24.15 15.76
C GLY A 37 23.26 -24.25 17.21
N SER A 38 22.62 -25.36 17.52
CA SER A 38 22.27 -25.81 18.87
C SER A 38 23.21 -26.95 19.32
N ARG A 39 22.93 -27.53 20.47
CA ARG A 39 23.67 -28.73 20.92
C ARG A 39 23.45 -29.92 19.98
N GLU A 40 22.33 -29.97 19.28
CA GLU A 40 21.88 -31.12 18.49
C GLU A 40 22.03 -30.88 16.98
N GLN A 41 21.97 -29.63 16.54
CA GLN A 41 21.92 -29.25 15.13
C GLN A 41 22.99 -28.20 14.80
N ASN A 42 23.56 -28.26 13.60
CA ASN A 42 24.41 -27.18 13.10
C ASN A 42 23.57 -25.96 12.69
N ALA A 43 24.23 -24.82 12.39
CA ALA A 43 23.52 -23.58 12.08
C ALA A 43 22.66 -23.67 10.79
N LEU A 44 23.08 -24.45 9.78
CA LEU A 44 22.36 -24.61 8.53
C LEU A 44 21.10 -25.47 8.73
N GLU A 45 21.22 -26.57 9.46
CA GLU A 45 20.08 -27.43 9.83
C GLU A 45 19.06 -26.64 10.67
N LEU A 46 19.53 -25.88 11.64
CA LEU A 46 18.68 -25.05 12.48
C LEU A 46 17.97 -23.96 11.66
N ALA A 47 18.68 -23.32 10.71
CA ALA A 47 18.11 -22.31 9.83
C ALA A 47 17.04 -22.90 8.92
N THR A 48 17.29 -24.06 8.31
CA THR A 48 16.31 -24.78 7.48
C THR A 48 15.04 -25.07 8.29
N GLN A 49 15.20 -25.65 9.49
CA GLN A 49 14.06 -25.95 10.35
C GLN A 49 13.28 -24.69 10.77
N VAL A 50 13.94 -23.60 11.08
CA VAL A 50 13.28 -22.33 11.42
C VAL A 50 12.45 -21.83 10.24
N LEU A 51 12.98 -21.86 9.01
CA LEU A 51 12.26 -21.44 7.81
C LEU A 51 11.05 -22.34 7.53
N ASP A 52 11.22 -23.66 7.59
CA ASP A 52 10.13 -24.61 7.37
C ASP A 52 8.99 -24.38 8.39
N ASP A 53 9.36 -24.19 9.63
CA ASP A 53 8.42 -24.01 10.73
C ASP A 53 7.62 -22.69 10.65
N VAL A 54 8.17 -21.63 10.06
CA VAL A 54 7.49 -20.34 9.93
C VAL A 54 6.81 -20.16 8.56
N GLY A 55 7.05 -21.06 7.61
CA GLY A 55 6.52 -20.96 6.24
C GLY A 55 7.36 -20.09 5.33
N GLY A 56 8.71 -20.23 5.40
CA GLY A 56 9.68 -19.54 4.56
C GLY A 56 9.95 -18.09 4.97
N LEU A 57 10.53 -17.30 4.05
CA LEU A 57 10.86 -15.88 4.29
C LEU A 57 9.64 -15.03 4.62
N GLY A 58 8.50 -15.28 3.95
CA GLY A 58 7.25 -14.58 4.22
C GLY A 58 6.75 -14.79 5.65
N GLY A 59 6.87 -16.01 6.17
CA GLY A 59 6.56 -16.32 7.56
C GLY A 59 7.60 -15.75 8.53
N LEU A 60 8.87 -15.74 8.16
CA LEU A 60 9.95 -15.17 8.97
C LEU A 60 9.77 -13.66 9.18
N SER A 61 9.32 -12.93 8.16
CA SER A 61 9.04 -11.49 8.25
C SER A 61 7.93 -11.14 9.22
N ARG A 62 7.02 -12.08 9.49
CA ARG A 62 5.87 -11.94 10.41
C ARG A 62 6.11 -12.58 11.78
N ALA A 63 7.16 -13.38 11.91
CA ALA A 63 7.41 -14.13 13.14
C ALA A 63 7.64 -13.21 14.34
N ALA A 64 6.86 -13.40 15.42
CA ALA A 64 7.09 -12.71 16.68
C ALA A 64 8.28 -13.33 17.43
N GLY A 65 8.98 -12.53 18.23
CA GLY A 65 10.11 -13.01 19.03
C GLY A 65 9.75 -14.20 19.94
N ASP A 66 8.56 -14.19 20.53
CA ASP A 66 8.06 -15.29 21.35
C ASP A 66 7.83 -16.58 20.57
N GLN A 67 7.33 -16.47 19.34
CA GLN A 67 7.15 -17.61 18.43
C GLN A 67 8.51 -18.22 18.06
N LEU A 68 9.51 -17.39 17.76
CA LEU A 68 10.88 -17.84 17.47
C LEU A 68 11.53 -18.51 18.70
N ARG A 69 11.36 -17.93 19.90
CA ARG A 69 11.94 -18.48 21.15
C ARG A 69 11.36 -19.83 21.57
N ARG A 70 10.14 -20.16 21.18
CA ARG A 70 9.52 -21.48 21.44
C ARG A 70 10.18 -22.62 20.66
N ARG A 71 11.04 -22.29 19.71
CA ARG A 71 11.72 -23.26 18.87
C ARG A 71 12.97 -23.81 19.56
N ARG A 72 13.10 -25.12 19.54
CA ARG A 72 14.27 -25.78 20.12
C ARG A 72 15.53 -25.30 19.40
N GLY A 73 16.52 -24.87 20.15
CA GLY A 73 17.77 -24.33 19.61
C GLY A 73 17.77 -22.83 19.29
N VAL A 74 16.60 -22.15 19.37
CA VAL A 74 16.47 -20.70 19.18
C VAL A 74 16.18 -20.04 20.53
N GLY A 75 17.23 -19.65 21.24
CA GLY A 75 17.13 -18.87 22.47
C GLY A 75 16.90 -17.39 22.20
N THR A 76 16.79 -16.59 23.27
CA THR A 76 16.54 -15.14 23.21
C THR A 76 17.51 -14.42 22.28
N THR A 77 18.81 -14.74 22.34
CA THR A 77 19.83 -14.10 21.50
C THR A 77 19.64 -14.36 20.01
N LYS A 78 19.35 -15.60 19.62
CA LYS A 78 19.12 -15.95 18.22
C LYS A 78 17.83 -15.36 17.69
N ALA A 79 16.75 -15.37 18.47
CA ALA A 79 15.50 -14.72 18.12
C ALA A 79 15.70 -13.21 17.91
N ALA A 80 16.45 -12.55 18.81
CA ALA A 80 16.78 -11.13 18.65
C ALA A 80 17.59 -10.84 17.38
N ARG A 81 18.57 -11.68 17.05
CA ARG A 81 19.37 -11.54 15.79
C ARG A 81 18.48 -11.65 14.55
N ILE A 82 17.57 -12.62 14.50
CA ILE A 82 16.62 -12.79 13.41
C ILE A 82 15.75 -11.54 13.27
N MET A 83 15.12 -11.11 14.37
CA MET A 83 14.27 -9.94 14.37
C MET A 83 15.00 -8.66 13.94
N ALA A 84 16.23 -8.47 14.44
CA ALA A 84 17.06 -7.33 14.07
C ALA A 84 17.44 -7.35 12.59
N ALA A 85 17.82 -8.52 12.03
CA ALA A 85 18.16 -8.66 10.61
C ALA A 85 16.96 -8.38 9.71
N VAL A 86 15.77 -8.90 10.05
CA VAL A 86 14.52 -8.63 9.33
C VAL A 86 14.18 -7.13 9.38
N GLU A 87 14.28 -6.51 10.53
CA GLU A 87 13.97 -5.08 10.71
C GLU A 87 14.98 -4.18 9.97
N LEU A 88 16.27 -4.50 10.02
CA LEU A 88 17.30 -3.78 9.26
C LEU A 88 17.06 -3.87 7.76
N GLY A 89 16.76 -5.07 7.24
CA GLY A 89 16.41 -5.24 5.83
C GLY A 89 15.21 -4.40 5.42
N ARG A 90 14.17 -4.38 6.25
CA ARG A 90 12.98 -3.57 6.02
C ARG A 90 13.30 -2.06 6.00
N ARG A 91 14.15 -1.57 6.93
CA ARG A 91 14.59 -0.16 6.97
C ARG A 91 15.46 0.19 5.77
N THR A 92 16.35 -0.71 5.35
CA THR A 92 17.19 -0.50 4.17
C THR A 92 16.35 -0.34 2.91
N LEU A 93 15.33 -1.17 2.72
CA LEU A 93 14.38 -1.04 1.61
C LEU A 93 13.64 0.30 1.66
N ALA A 94 13.25 0.74 2.86
CA ALA A 94 12.61 2.05 3.04
C ALA A 94 13.56 3.20 2.67
N GLU A 95 14.83 3.12 3.08
CA GLU A 95 15.83 4.15 2.81
C GLU A 95 16.18 4.23 1.31
N TRP A 96 16.24 3.10 0.62
CA TRP A 96 16.40 3.09 -0.84
C TRP A 96 15.24 3.75 -1.56
N ALA A 97 14.02 3.62 -1.04
CA ALA A 97 12.87 4.35 -1.54
C ALA A 97 12.98 5.89 -1.29
N HIS A 98 13.81 6.31 -0.33
CA HIS A 98 14.05 7.73 -0.03
C HIS A 98 15.20 8.38 -0.84
N VAL A 99 16.05 7.60 -1.51
CA VAL A 99 17.10 8.15 -2.37
C VAL A 99 16.47 8.84 -3.57
N GLY A 100 16.33 10.17 -3.47
CA GLY A 100 15.78 11.01 -4.53
C GLY A 100 14.31 11.42 -4.37
N ARG A 101 13.69 11.27 -3.19
CA ARG A 101 12.25 11.53 -2.97
C ARG A 101 11.39 10.80 -4.02
N PRO A 102 11.10 9.51 -3.83
CA PRO A 102 10.38 8.73 -4.81
C PRO A 102 9.08 9.41 -5.21
N GLN A 103 8.83 9.43 -6.50
CA GLN A 103 7.58 9.91 -7.04
C GLN A 103 6.54 8.80 -6.93
N MET A 104 5.34 9.15 -6.49
CA MET A 104 4.22 8.24 -6.30
C MET A 104 3.06 8.63 -7.23
N ALA A 105 3.36 8.66 -8.54
CA ALA A 105 2.39 9.04 -9.57
C ALA A 105 1.39 7.93 -9.89
N SER A 106 1.74 6.69 -9.54
CA SER A 106 0.88 5.51 -9.75
C SER A 106 0.67 4.72 -8.45
N PRO A 107 -0.46 3.99 -8.33
CA PRO A 107 -0.71 3.08 -7.21
C PRO A 107 0.38 2.03 -7.05
N ARG A 108 0.96 1.55 -8.16
CA ARG A 108 2.06 0.59 -8.17
C ARG A 108 3.32 1.15 -7.48
N GLU A 109 3.69 2.39 -7.77
CA GLU A 109 4.85 3.04 -7.15
C GLU A 109 4.63 3.24 -5.66
N ALA A 110 3.43 3.68 -5.26
CA ALA A 110 3.07 3.81 -3.86
C ALA A 110 3.06 2.45 -3.14
N ALA A 111 2.53 1.41 -3.78
CA ALA A 111 2.54 0.05 -3.23
C ALA A 111 3.96 -0.52 -3.13
N ALA A 112 4.83 -0.30 -4.11
CA ALA A 112 6.22 -0.72 -4.06
C ALA A 112 6.97 -0.13 -2.86
N TYR A 113 6.63 1.09 -2.46
CA TYR A 113 7.15 1.74 -1.26
C TYR A 113 6.50 1.21 0.02
N LEU A 114 5.17 1.09 0.08
CA LEU A 114 4.42 0.82 1.30
C LEU A 114 4.36 -0.66 1.68
N VAL A 115 4.26 -1.58 0.71
CA VAL A 115 4.11 -3.02 0.98
C VAL A 115 5.28 -3.60 1.77
N PRO A 116 6.56 -3.32 1.46
CA PRO A 116 7.67 -3.82 2.27
C PRO A 116 7.68 -3.29 3.71
N LEU A 117 7.13 -2.10 3.94
CA LEU A 117 7.12 -1.45 5.24
C LEU A 117 5.95 -1.92 6.13
N TYR A 118 4.78 -2.09 5.53
CA TYR A 118 3.52 -2.24 6.28
C TYR A 118 2.73 -3.50 5.93
N GLY A 119 2.90 -4.10 4.73
CA GLY A 119 2.06 -5.19 4.23
C GLY A 119 2.02 -6.44 5.11
N SER A 120 3.13 -6.78 5.77
CA SER A 120 3.25 -7.97 6.63
C SER A 120 3.11 -7.68 8.14
N ARG A 121 2.55 -6.51 8.51
CA ARG A 121 2.35 -6.18 9.92
C ARG A 121 1.21 -7.02 10.52
N ARG A 122 1.45 -7.55 11.73
CA ARG A 122 0.46 -8.39 12.45
C ARG A 122 -0.69 -7.59 13.05
N VAL A 123 -0.45 -6.31 13.25
CA VAL A 123 -1.40 -5.37 13.82
C VAL A 123 -1.78 -4.41 12.73
N GLU A 124 -3.05 -4.11 12.61
CA GLU A 124 -3.54 -3.13 11.67
C GLU A 124 -2.92 -1.76 11.96
N GLN A 125 -2.38 -1.14 10.94
CA GLN A 125 -1.77 0.18 10.98
C GLN A 125 -2.37 1.02 9.88
N CYS A 126 -2.84 2.20 10.21
CA CYS A 126 -3.35 3.16 9.25
C CYS A 126 -2.44 4.38 9.22
N GLY A 127 -2.18 4.90 8.02
CA GLY A 127 -1.32 6.05 7.84
C GLY A 127 -1.58 6.79 6.54
N ILE A 128 -0.79 7.84 6.36
CA ILE A 128 -0.79 8.67 5.15
C ILE A 128 0.62 8.88 4.64
N VAL A 129 0.73 8.97 3.34
CA VAL A 129 1.93 9.45 2.63
C VAL A 129 1.66 10.89 2.22
N LEU A 130 2.51 11.80 2.64
CA LEU A 130 2.47 13.21 2.29
C LEU A 130 3.26 13.45 1.02
N LEU A 131 2.68 14.15 0.06
CA LEU A 131 3.24 14.37 -1.26
C LEU A 131 3.31 15.87 -1.60
N ASP A 132 4.35 16.26 -2.35
CA ASP A 132 4.45 17.59 -2.93
C ASP A 132 3.58 17.72 -4.21
N THR A 133 3.58 18.91 -4.84
CA THR A 133 2.83 19.20 -6.06
C THR A 133 3.27 18.36 -7.28
N ARG A 134 4.41 17.67 -7.19
CA ARG A 134 4.93 16.75 -8.21
C ARG A 134 4.76 15.29 -7.82
N TYR A 135 3.93 15.02 -6.79
CA TYR A 135 3.68 13.70 -6.22
C TYR A 135 4.95 13.01 -5.68
N ARG A 136 5.94 13.78 -5.22
CA ARG A 136 7.14 13.24 -4.58
C ARG A 136 6.92 13.12 -3.08
N LEU A 137 7.42 12.05 -2.51
CA LEU A 137 7.33 11.76 -1.09
C LEU A 137 7.94 12.91 -0.25
N LEU A 138 7.14 13.48 0.63
CA LEU A 138 7.59 14.38 1.68
C LEU A 138 7.85 13.59 2.96
N GLN A 139 6.86 12.84 3.40
CA GLN A 139 6.90 12.08 4.65
C GLN A 139 5.82 10.99 4.65
N THR A 140 6.04 9.93 5.43
CA THR A 140 5.01 8.95 5.78
C THR A 140 4.68 9.08 7.25
N VAL A 141 3.40 9.22 7.58
CA VAL A 141 2.90 9.40 8.93
C VAL A 141 1.95 8.28 9.29
N LEU A 142 2.23 7.56 10.39
CA LEU A 142 1.28 6.63 10.98
C LEU A 142 0.29 7.40 11.85
N LEU A 143 -0.99 7.17 11.61
CA LEU A 143 -2.08 7.80 12.35
C LEU A 143 -2.62 6.90 13.46
N SER A 144 -2.62 5.58 13.23
CA SER A 144 -3.08 4.63 14.24
C SER A 144 -2.35 3.28 14.14
N VAL A 145 -2.26 2.58 15.29
CA VAL A 145 -1.67 1.25 15.42
C VAL A 145 -2.52 0.42 16.39
N GLY A 146 -3.13 -0.65 15.89
CA GLY A 146 -3.75 -1.67 16.73
C GLY A 146 -5.01 -1.29 17.48
N VAL A 147 -5.72 -0.29 17.05
CA VAL A 147 -6.97 0.12 17.69
C VAL A 147 -8.13 -0.60 17.01
N LEU A 148 -8.84 -1.44 17.77
CA LEU A 148 -10.07 -2.12 17.35
C LEU A 148 -11.27 -1.15 17.23
N ASP A 149 -11.07 0.13 17.52
CA ASP A 149 -12.15 1.11 17.52
C ASP A 149 -12.31 1.72 16.11
N ARG A 150 -13.49 1.58 15.56
CA ARG A 150 -13.92 2.00 14.21
C ARG A 150 -13.81 3.50 13.91
N THR A 151 -13.30 4.27 14.86
CA THR A 151 -13.14 5.73 14.78
C THR A 151 -11.73 6.20 14.48
N CYS A 152 -10.83 5.30 14.09
CA CYS A 152 -9.38 5.53 14.15
C CYS A 152 -8.80 6.55 13.18
N THR A 153 -9.51 6.99 12.17
CA THR A 153 -8.97 7.99 11.23
C THR A 153 -10.00 9.08 10.97
N HIS A 154 -9.99 10.08 11.87
CA HIS A 154 -10.84 11.24 11.67
C HIS A 154 -10.19 12.19 10.65
N PRO A 155 -10.93 12.81 9.71
CA PRO A 155 -10.38 13.78 8.75
C PRO A 155 -9.50 14.85 9.39
N ARG A 156 -9.90 15.33 10.59
CA ARG A 156 -9.13 16.32 11.37
C ARG A 156 -7.66 15.89 11.60
N GLU A 157 -7.42 14.62 11.89
CA GLU A 157 -6.06 14.11 12.17
C GLU A 157 -5.26 13.99 10.88
N VAL A 158 -5.87 13.44 9.83
CA VAL A 158 -5.28 13.35 8.50
C VAL A 158 -4.81 14.71 8.00
N PHE A 159 -5.70 15.71 8.02
CA PHE A 159 -5.41 17.01 7.46
C PHE A 159 -4.55 17.89 8.39
N ARG A 160 -4.56 17.66 9.72
CA ARG A 160 -3.58 18.27 10.61
C ARG A 160 -2.16 17.88 10.22
N GLU A 161 -1.90 16.60 10.01
CA GLU A 161 -0.57 16.11 9.60
C GLU A 161 -0.22 16.56 8.18
N ALA A 162 -1.19 16.52 7.26
CA ALA A 162 -1.00 16.97 5.88
C ALA A 162 -0.60 18.44 5.79
N MET A 163 -1.29 19.30 6.51
CA MET A 163 -0.98 20.74 6.58
C MET A 163 0.35 21.02 7.29
N ALA A 164 0.61 20.36 8.42
CA ALA A 164 1.87 20.50 9.14
C ALA A 164 3.08 20.08 8.29
N GLY A 165 2.91 19.04 7.46
CA GLY A 165 3.92 18.54 6.53
C GLY A 165 4.00 19.31 5.20
N GLY A 166 3.14 20.32 4.96
CA GLY A 166 3.11 21.09 3.71
C GLY A 166 2.72 20.26 2.50
N ALA A 167 1.87 19.24 2.69
CA ALA A 167 1.46 18.34 1.62
C ALA A 167 0.46 19.03 0.67
N ALA A 168 0.68 18.88 -0.64
CA ALA A 168 -0.29 19.24 -1.69
C ALA A 168 -1.27 18.09 -1.95
N ALA A 169 -0.83 16.85 -1.71
CA ALA A 169 -1.63 15.66 -1.90
C ALA A 169 -1.26 14.57 -0.90
N ILE A 170 -2.16 13.62 -0.67
CA ILE A 170 -1.94 12.47 0.21
C ILE A 170 -2.33 11.16 -0.46
N ILE A 171 -1.69 10.07 -0.03
CA ILE A 171 -2.16 8.71 -0.25
C ILE A 171 -2.44 8.12 1.12
N MET A 172 -3.65 7.61 1.33
CA MET A 172 -3.96 6.81 2.52
C MET A 172 -3.50 5.38 2.34
N PHE A 173 -3.16 4.74 3.43
CA PHE A 173 -2.91 3.30 3.46
C PHE A 173 -3.30 2.69 4.81
N HIS A 174 -3.70 1.45 4.79
CA HIS A 174 -3.74 0.59 5.96
C HIS A 174 -3.41 -0.85 5.55
N ASN A 175 -3.01 -1.67 6.51
CA ASN A 175 -2.76 -3.08 6.25
C ASN A 175 -3.83 -3.96 6.88
N HIS A 176 -4.15 -5.05 6.19
CA HIS A 176 -5.00 -6.13 6.70
C HIS A 176 -4.13 -7.30 7.18
N PRO A 177 -4.07 -7.55 8.50
CA PRO A 177 -3.34 -8.71 9.06
C PRO A 177 -3.90 -10.06 8.63
N SER A 178 -5.14 -10.09 8.14
CA SER A 178 -5.79 -11.29 7.58
C SER A 178 -5.13 -11.81 6.31
N GLY A 179 -4.35 -10.96 5.62
CA GLY A 179 -3.74 -11.28 4.33
C GLY A 179 -4.69 -11.08 3.12
N ASP A 180 -5.93 -10.62 3.32
CA ASP A 180 -6.85 -10.26 2.25
C ASP A 180 -6.87 -8.74 2.06
N PRO A 181 -6.45 -8.21 0.90
CA PRO A 181 -6.43 -6.78 0.63
C PRO A 181 -7.80 -6.19 0.24
N LEU A 182 -8.87 -6.96 0.22
CA LEU A 182 -10.19 -6.44 -0.13
C LEU A 182 -10.68 -5.46 0.94
N PRO A 183 -11.13 -4.24 0.54
CA PRO A 183 -11.60 -3.25 1.48
C PRO A 183 -12.94 -3.63 2.10
N SER A 184 -13.15 -3.27 3.35
CA SER A 184 -14.42 -3.37 4.06
C SER A 184 -15.37 -2.21 3.70
N GLY A 185 -16.63 -2.31 4.14
CA GLY A 185 -17.59 -1.19 4.02
C GLY A 185 -17.15 0.05 4.81
N ASP A 186 -16.48 -0.14 5.94
CA ASP A 186 -15.95 0.95 6.77
C ASP A 186 -14.78 1.66 6.05
N ASP A 187 -13.93 0.93 5.32
CA ASP A 187 -12.86 1.50 4.50
C ASP A 187 -13.41 2.37 3.37
N LEU A 188 -14.51 1.93 2.74
CA LEU A 188 -15.21 2.71 1.72
C LEU A 188 -15.71 4.03 2.28
N MET A 189 -16.40 3.99 3.44
CA MET A 189 -16.95 5.19 4.09
C MET A 189 -15.82 6.13 4.54
N MET A 190 -14.77 5.61 5.11
CA MET A 190 -13.60 6.38 5.54
C MET A 190 -12.95 7.08 4.35
N THR A 191 -12.67 6.35 3.28
CA THR A 191 -12.07 6.89 2.06
C THR A 191 -12.88 8.04 1.49
N ARG A 192 -14.20 7.88 1.43
CA ARG A 192 -15.12 8.92 0.96
C ARG A 192 -15.04 10.17 1.82
N ARG A 193 -15.11 10.03 3.16
CA ARG A 193 -15.01 11.17 4.09
C ARG A 193 -13.70 11.94 3.95
N ILE A 194 -12.59 11.21 3.78
CA ILE A 194 -11.28 11.85 3.60
C ILE A 194 -11.21 12.55 2.25
N TYR A 195 -11.74 11.95 1.19
CA TYR A 195 -11.81 12.57 -0.12
C TYR A 195 -12.60 13.90 -0.06
N GLU A 196 -13.83 13.86 0.45
CA GLU A 196 -14.71 15.04 0.59
C GLU A 196 -14.05 16.16 1.42
N ALA A 197 -13.40 15.79 2.52
CA ALA A 197 -12.67 16.74 3.35
C ALA A 197 -11.44 17.30 2.63
N GLY A 198 -10.73 16.50 1.83
CA GLY A 198 -9.58 16.92 1.03
C GLY A 198 -9.92 17.98 0.01
N GLU A 199 -11.06 17.83 -0.67
CA GLU A 199 -11.57 18.84 -1.61
C GLU A 199 -11.80 20.20 -0.91
N LEU A 200 -12.34 20.17 0.31
CA LEU A 200 -12.57 21.39 1.10
C LEU A 200 -11.26 22.02 1.61
N MET A 201 -10.29 21.19 1.96
CA MET A 201 -9.00 21.63 2.52
C MET A 201 -7.95 21.97 1.47
N GLY A 202 -8.22 21.71 0.19
CA GLY A 202 -7.26 21.90 -0.89
C GLY A 202 -6.08 20.91 -0.88
N VAL A 203 -6.26 19.75 -0.24
CA VAL A 203 -5.27 18.66 -0.18
C VAL A 203 -5.87 17.42 -0.82
N THR A 204 -5.41 17.07 -2.01
CA THR A 204 -6.01 16.00 -2.80
C THR A 204 -5.70 14.61 -2.23
N LEU A 205 -6.74 13.79 -1.99
CA LEU A 205 -6.55 12.36 -1.78
C LEU A 205 -6.35 11.68 -3.14
N ILE A 206 -5.12 11.23 -3.43
CA ILE A 206 -4.78 10.59 -4.72
C ILE A 206 -5.25 9.14 -4.77
N ASP A 207 -5.06 8.40 -3.70
CA ASP A 207 -5.44 6.99 -3.61
C ASP A 207 -5.58 6.56 -2.14
N HIS A 208 -6.23 5.42 -1.96
CA HIS A 208 -6.22 4.67 -0.71
C HIS A 208 -5.78 3.24 -1.04
N LEU A 209 -4.72 2.77 -0.37
CA LEU A 209 -4.15 1.43 -0.56
C LEU A 209 -4.44 0.57 0.66
N VAL A 210 -5.07 -0.58 0.44
CA VAL A 210 -5.17 -1.64 1.45
C VAL A 210 -4.06 -2.64 1.17
N LEU A 211 -3.19 -2.83 2.15
CA LEU A 211 -1.99 -3.66 2.04
C LEU A 211 -2.20 -5.01 2.71
N ALA A 212 -1.78 -6.09 2.06
CA ALA A 212 -1.89 -7.42 2.64
C ALA A 212 -0.72 -8.29 2.16
N GLU A 213 0.23 -8.54 3.05
CA GLU A 213 1.47 -9.28 2.74
C GLU A 213 2.25 -8.64 1.58
N SER A 214 2.27 -9.30 0.40
CA SER A 214 2.90 -8.82 -0.83
C SER A 214 1.88 -8.29 -1.85
N ARG A 215 0.61 -8.12 -1.45
CA ARG A 215 -0.50 -7.70 -2.31
C ARG A 215 -1.04 -6.36 -1.84
N TYR A 216 -1.74 -5.68 -2.72
CA TYR A 216 -2.47 -4.47 -2.39
C TYR A 216 -3.76 -4.35 -3.19
N TYR A 217 -4.68 -3.56 -2.66
CA TYR A 217 -5.86 -3.07 -3.34
C TYR A 217 -5.75 -1.55 -3.44
N SER A 218 -5.98 -0.99 -4.62
CA SER A 218 -6.05 0.45 -4.85
C SER A 218 -7.50 0.84 -5.13
N PHE A 219 -8.02 1.79 -4.39
CA PHE A 219 -9.35 2.34 -4.63
C PHE A 219 -9.42 3.06 -5.96
N ARG A 220 -8.34 3.73 -6.35
CA ARG A 220 -8.23 4.44 -7.63
C ARG A 220 -8.25 3.49 -8.82
N GLU A 221 -7.48 2.40 -8.79
CA GLU A 221 -7.41 1.44 -9.89
C GLU A 221 -8.69 0.61 -10.06
N ASN A 222 -9.42 0.38 -8.98
CA ASN A 222 -10.63 -0.43 -9.00
C ASN A 222 -11.90 0.39 -9.26
N CYS A 223 -11.80 1.71 -9.48
CA CYS A 223 -12.94 2.58 -9.82
C CYS A 223 -14.17 2.31 -8.95
N VAL A 224 -14.00 2.35 -7.63
CA VAL A 224 -15.01 1.90 -6.66
C VAL A 224 -16.33 2.65 -6.87
N PRO A 225 -17.48 1.94 -7.03
CA PRO A 225 -18.79 2.57 -7.19
C PRO A 225 -19.12 3.49 -6.01
N GLY A 226 -19.63 4.69 -6.29
CA GLY A 226 -19.98 5.66 -5.26
C GLY A 226 -18.83 6.57 -4.81
N MET A 227 -17.63 6.38 -5.34
CA MET A 227 -16.54 7.36 -5.21
C MET A 227 -16.72 8.48 -6.25
N PRO A 228 -16.31 9.72 -5.91
CA PRO A 228 -16.43 10.84 -6.84
C PRO A 228 -15.66 10.61 -8.15
N PRO A 229 -16.07 11.23 -9.26
CA PRO A 229 -15.48 11.02 -10.60
C PRO A 229 -13.97 11.29 -10.69
N GLY A 230 -13.41 12.13 -9.83
CA GLY A 230 -11.97 12.42 -9.74
C GLY A 230 -11.15 11.29 -9.14
N PHE A 231 -11.78 10.34 -8.44
CA PHE A 231 -11.15 9.16 -7.86
C PHE A 231 -11.14 7.96 -8.81
N SER A 232 -11.86 8.05 -9.93
CA SER A 232 -11.86 7.03 -10.97
C SER A 232 -10.70 7.22 -11.93
N GLY A 233 -9.77 6.30 -11.95
CA GLY A 233 -8.73 5.88 -12.93
C GLY A 233 -8.25 6.77 -14.07
N ARG A 234 -8.63 8.03 -14.18
CA ARG A 234 -8.01 8.95 -15.11
C ARG A 234 -6.64 9.32 -14.58
N ALA A 235 -5.59 8.87 -15.28
CA ALA A 235 -4.26 9.43 -15.14
C ALA A 235 -4.41 10.95 -15.09
N VAL A 236 -3.99 11.56 -13.97
CA VAL A 236 -3.83 13.02 -13.90
C VAL A 236 -2.85 13.35 -14.99
N GLY A 237 -3.34 14.01 -16.05
CA GLY A 237 -2.59 14.29 -17.24
C GLY A 237 -1.28 14.98 -16.87
N MET A 238 -0.17 14.36 -17.21
CA MET A 238 1.07 15.08 -17.40
C MET A 238 0.78 16.12 -18.49
N ASN A 239 0.72 17.38 -18.13
CA ASN A 239 0.82 18.47 -19.08
C ASN A 239 2.18 18.32 -19.77
N SER A 240 2.14 17.75 -20.96
CA SER A 240 3.21 17.84 -21.92
C SER A 240 3.28 19.30 -22.39
N HIS A 241 4.11 20.10 -21.70
CA HIS A 241 4.62 21.32 -22.29
C HIS A 241 5.76 20.93 -23.20
N GLY A 242 5.55 21.19 -24.50
CA GLY A 242 6.60 21.23 -25.50
C GLY A 242 6.21 20.55 -26.79
N GLU A 243 5.56 21.26 -27.68
CA GLU A 243 6.16 21.65 -28.94
C GLU A 243 5.13 22.28 -29.87
N SER A 244 5.36 23.56 -30.11
CA SER A 244 4.75 24.34 -31.14
C SER A 244 5.27 23.90 -32.50
N HIS A 245 4.38 23.50 -33.42
CA HIS A 245 4.61 23.75 -34.85
C HIS A 245 3.33 24.26 -35.48
N ALA A 246 3.49 25.50 -35.90
CA ALA A 246 2.60 26.23 -36.76
C ALA A 246 2.46 25.52 -38.10
N ASN A 247 1.24 25.42 -38.60
CA ASN A 247 0.97 25.68 -40.01
C ASN A 247 -0.50 26.06 -40.19
N GLY A 248 -0.67 27.26 -40.66
CA GLY A 248 -1.92 27.83 -40.98
C GLY A 248 -2.55 27.23 -42.24
N HIS A 249 -3.86 27.34 -42.30
CA HIS A 249 -4.53 27.79 -43.53
C HIS A 249 -5.96 28.26 -43.21
N THR A 250 -6.18 29.44 -43.66
CA THR A 250 -7.37 30.26 -43.78
C THR A 250 -8.49 29.59 -44.57
N TYR A 251 -9.75 29.94 -44.25
CA TYR A 251 -10.88 30.40 -45.06
C TYR A 251 -12.17 30.08 -44.28
N GLY A 252 -12.92 30.97 -43.93
CA GLY A 252 -13.78 32.01 -44.34
C GLY A 252 -15.25 31.54 -44.51
N PRO A 253 -16.24 32.40 -44.28
CA PRO A 253 -17.53 32.02 -43.72
C PRO A 253 -18.63 31.86 -44.79
N SER A 254 -19.71 31.13 -44.47
CA SER A 254 -20.97 31.25 -45.19
C SER A 254 -22.20 31.12 -44.29
N HIS A 255 -23.04 32.09 -44.49
CA HIS A 255 -24.37 32.38 -43.95
C HIS A 255 -25.42 31.30 -44.12
N GLY A 256 -26.49 31.37 -43.28
CA GLY A 256 -27.79 30.81 -43.59
C GLY A 256 -28.65 30.55 -42.39
N THR A 257 -29.31 31.52 -41.85
CA THR A 257 -30.76 31.80 -41.74
C THR A 257 -31.67 30.77 -41.09
N ALA A 258 -32.16 31.16 -39.95
CA ALA A 258 -33.52 31.20 -39.38
C ALA A 258 -34.62 30.23 -39.87
N LYS A 259 -35.32 29.64 -38.90
CA LYS A 259 -36.77 29.87 -38.66
C LYS A 259 -37.29 29.16 -37.39
N ARG A 260 -38.05 29.90 -36.70
CA ARG A 260 -39.02 29.73 -35.63
C ARG A 260 -40.06 28.64 -35.93
N ASP A 261 -40.58 28.04 -34.85
CA ASP A 261 -41.99 28.07 -34.39
C ASP A 261 -42.10 27.04 -33.24
N ALA A 262 -42.46 27.32 -32.07
CA ALA A 262 -43.63 27.81 -31.32
C ALA A 262 -44.72 26.72 -31.06
N LYS A 263 -45.13 26.69 -29.80
CA LYS A 263 -46.34 26.12 -29.18
C LYS A 263 -46.22 24.66 -28.70
N GLY A 264 -46.61 24.31 -27.51
CA GLY A 264 -47.38 25.01 -26.45
C GLY A 264 -47.84 24.04 -25.41
N SER A 265 -48.15 24.61 -24.26
CA SER A 265 -49.18 24.26 -23.25
C SER A 265 -48.87 23.04 -22.35
N ALA A 266 -48.68 23.25 -21.11
CA ALA A 266 -49.60 23.56 -19.99
C ALA A 266 -50.06 22.30 -19.25
N GLY A 267 -49.88 22.34 -17.95
CA GLY A 267 -50.76 21.64 -17.05
C GLY A 267 -50.13 21.09 -15.76
N ALA A 268 -50.22 21.93 -14.75
CA ALA A 268 -50.80 21.70 -13.44
C ALA A 268 -50.01 20.86 -12.41
N ALA A 269 -49.70 21.60 -11.37
CA ALA A 269 -49.50 21.31 -9.98
C ALA A 269 -50.26 20.09 -9.40
N VAL A 270 -49.70 19.51 -8.33
CA VAL A 270 -50.29 19.45 -6.99
C VAL A 270 -49.30 18.81 -5.99
N ASN A 271 -49.23 19.47 -4.84
CA ASN A 271 -48.76 19.16 -3.52
C ASN A 271 -48.67 17.67 -3.07
N GLY A 272 -47.67 17.38 -2.27
CA GLY A 272 -47.68 16.27 -1.33
C GLY A 272 -46.44 16.26 -0.43
N LYS A 273 -46.62 16.79 0.79
CA LYS A 273 -45.72 16.63 1.94
C LYS A 273 -45.61 15.15 2.32
N GLY A 274 -44.45 14.73 2.79
CA GLY A 274 -44.34 13.47 3.50
C GLY A 274 -42.93 13.10 3.86
N ASP A 275 -42.59 13.32 5.09
CA ASP A 275 -41.41 12.89 5.83
C ASP A 275 -41.12 11.39 5.66
N GLY A 276 -39.84 11.03 5.68
CA GLY A 276 -39.48 9.64 5.84
C GLY A 276 -38.03 9.35 5.58
N PHE A 277 -37.16 9.60 6.54
CA PHE A 277 -35.86 8.96 6.64
C PHE A 277 -36.05 7.43 6.66
N GLY A 278 -35.63 6.77 5.63
CA GLY A 278 -35.61 5.33 5.53
C GLY A 278 -34.38 4.86 4.76
N TRP A 279 -33.24 4.92 5.41
CA TRP A 279 -32.02 4.26 4.92
C TRP A 279 -31.82 2.98 5.71
N LEU A 280 -32.36 1.89 5.23
CA LEU A 280 -31.91 0.57 5.67
C LEU A 280 -32.14 -0.48 4.59
N SER A 281 -31.07 -1.25 4.42
CA SER A 281 -30.96 -2.60 3.87
C SER A 281 -30.96 -2.76 2.36
N GLY A 282 -29.82 -3.31 1.89
CA GLY A 282 -29.75 -4.03 0.64
C GLY A 282 -28.50 -3.83 -0.20
N TYR A 283 -27.32 -3.76 0.38
CA TYR A 283 -26.11 -4.02 -0.40
C TYR A 283 -25.63 -5.43 -0.14
N GLY A 284 -26.22 -6.37 -0.85
CA GLY A 284 -25.63 -7.67 -1.08
C GLY A 284 -24.34 -7.45 -1.86
N LEU A 285 -23.21 -7.84 -1.27
CA LEU A 285 -21.92 -7.95 -1.95
C LEU A 285 -22.02 -9.04 -3.03
N GLY A 286 -22.63 -8.71 -4.16
CA GLY A 286 -22.49 -9.47 -5.39
C GLY A 286 -21.03 -9.37 -5.81
N ARG A 287 -20.37 -10.51 -6.00
CA ARG A 287 -19.08 -10.59 -6.69
C ARG A 287 -19.27 -10.03 -8.09
N GLY A 288 -19.02 -8.72 -8.24
CA GLY A 288 -18.97 -8.08 -9.55
C GLY A 288 -17.70 -8.51 -10.27
N PRO A 289 -17.73 -8.65 -11.59
CA PRO A 289 -16.56 -9.01 -12.37
C PRO A 289 -15.57 -7.83 -12.33
N GLY A 290 -14.36 -8.06 -11.79
CA GLY A 290 -13.25 -7.17 -12.03
C GLY A 290 -12.54 -6.52 -10.86
N VAL A 291 -12.63 -7.05 -9.63
CA VAL A 291 -11.75 -6.57 -8.55
C VAL A 291 -10.29 -6.90 -8.90
N ARG A 292 -9.48 -5.84 -9.06
CA ARG A 292 -8.04 -5.98 -9.34
C ARG A 292 -7.27 -5.95 -8.03
N VAL A 293 -6.66 -7.10 -7.70
CA VAL A 293 -5.71 -7.22 -6.60
C VAL A 293 -4.32 -7.34 -7.22
N PHE A 294 -3.41 -6.48 -6.82
CA PHE A 294 -2.08 -6.38 -7.41
C PHE A 294 -1.03 -7.00 -6.49
N THR A 295 -0.02 -7.61 -7.07
CA THR A 295 1.20 -8.01 -6.38
C THR A 295 2.30 -7.01 -6.67
N ALA A 296 2.97 -6.52 -5.64
CA ALA A 296 4.20 -5.76 -5.80
C ALA A 296 5.29 -6.75 -6.20
N LYS A 297 5.49 -6.93 -7.53
CA LYS A 297 6.69 -7.60 -8.03
C LYS A 297 7.79 -6.55 -8.13
N GLY A 298 8.92 -6.85 -7.46
CA GLY A 298 10.15 -6.09 -7.56
C GLY A 298 10.69 -6.05 -9.01
#